data_be4ac60c8a4c6e969dfd160cfaa6e0f5
#
_entry.id   be4ac60c8a4c6e969dfd160cfaa6e0f5
#
_cell.length_a   1.000
_cell.length_b   1.000
_cell.length_c   1.000
_cell.angle_alpha   90.00
_cell.angle_beta   90.00
_cell.angle_gamma   90.00
#
_symmetry.space_group_name_H-M   'P 1'
#
loop_
_entity.id
_entity.type
_entity.pdbx_description
1 polymer ?
#
loop_
_entity_poly.entity_id
_entity_poly.type
_entity_poly.pdbx_seq_one_letter_code
_entity_poly.pdbx_strand_id
1 'polypeptide(L)'
;MVDVHTGEVLSMASYPTFTPESFIGGISLEQWNEYNDPTRKSLTNRNIQSGYAPGSVYKMIPALAALETGHVTPYERFFCGGIFARGHNPRCWVYPNGHGWVDVEQAIKYSCNIFFYEIGLRMGIDIIENYSKYFGLDRRTNIELPGEISGTLAGRTLYDRLGQTWFYGNTLSAVIRTS
;
A
#
# COMPACT_ATOMS: atom_id res chain seq x y z
N MET A 1 17.24 1.38 -2.55
CA MET A 1 17.35 1.52 -4.03
C MET A 1 17.51 0.13 -4.60
N VAL A 2 16.76 -0.21 -5.63
CA VAL A 2 16.76 -1.54 -6.25
C VAL A 2 16.96 -1.36 -7.74
N ASP A 3 17.78 -2.20 -8.36
CA ASP A 3 17.91 -2.27 -9.81
C ASP A 3 16.63 -2.90 -10.40
N VAL A 4 16.00 -2.21 -11.34
CA VAL A 4 14.71 -2.66 -11.90
C VAL A 4 14.84 -3.82 -12.90
N HIS A 5 16.04 -4.08 -13.42
CA HIS A 5 16.30 -5.14 -14.38
C HIS A 5 16.70 -6.45 -13.70
N THR A 6 17.46 -6.35 -12.61
CA THR A 6 18.01 -7.53 -11.92
C THR A 6 17.28 -7.84 -10.61
N GLY A 7 16.62 -6.84 -10.00
CA GLY A 7 16.05 -6.93 -8.66
C GLY A 7 17.10 -6.79 -7.54
N GLU A 8 18.35 -6.55 -7.86
CA GLU A 8 19.43 -6.39 -6.87
C GLU A 8 19.23 -5.15 -6.01
N VAL A 9 19.45 -5.32 -4.70
CA VAL A 9 19.40 -4.20 -3.75
C VAL A 9 20.74 -3.47 -3.75
N LEU A 10 20.78 -2.31 -4.40
CA LEU A 10 21.98 -1.48 -4.51
C LEU A 10 22.25 -0.65 -3.25
N SER A 11 21.22 -0.30 -2.51
CA SER A 11 21.34 0.51 -1.29
C SER A 11 20.11 0.30 -0.41
N MET A 12 20.34 0.17 0.90
CA MET A 12 19.30 0.05 1.91
C MET A 12 19.67 0.91 3.11
N ALA A 13 18.81 1.86 3.49
CA ALA A 13 19.01 2.72 4.64
C ALA A 13 17.77 2.72 5.54
N SER A 14 17.99 2.62 6.85
CA SER A 14 16.95 2.68 7.88
C SER A 14 17.36 3.68 8.94
N TYR A 15 16.45 4.60 9.32
CA TYR A 15 16.69 5.62 10.34
C TYR A 15 15.46 5.73 11.27
N PRO A 16 15.63 5.95 12.58
CA PRO A 16 16.91 5.99 13.33
C PRO A 16 17.63 4.64 13.29
N THR A 17 18.93 4.66 13.47
CA THR A 17 19.79 3.48 13.49
C THR A 17 20.58 3.41 14.80
N PHE A 18 21.38 2.40 14.94
CA PHE A 18 22.29 2.18 16.07
C PHE A 18 23.74 2.19 15.57
N THR A 19 24.67 2.36 16.50
CA THR A 19 26.09 2.29 16.24
C THR A 19 26.57 0.88 16.55
N PRO A 20 27.00 0.05 15.57
CA PRO A 20 27.41 -1.33 15.80
C PRO A 20 28.53 -1.47 16.82
N GLU A 21 29.45 -0.51 16.88
CA GLU A 21 30.57 -0.47 17.80
C GLU A 21 30.13 -0.44 19.26
N SER A 22 28.92 0.03 19.56
CA SER A 22 28.36 0.05 20.93
C SER A 22 28.20 -1.36 21.53
N PHE A 23 28.21 -2.39 20.70
CA PHE A 23 28.08 -3.79 21.13
C PHE A 23 29.44 -4.47 21.40
N ILE A 24 30.55 -3.82 21.03
CA ILE A 24 31.89 -4.36 21.24
C ILE A 24 32.25 -4.24 22.72
N GLY A 25 32.48 -5.38 23.37
CA GLY A 25 32.82 -5.43 24.80
C GLY A 25 31.65 -5.29 25.76
N GLY A 26 30.43 -5.22 25.23
CA GLY A 26 29.18 -5.05 25.98
C GLY A 26 28.56 -3.68 25.82
N ILE A 27 27.23 -3.63 25.76
CA ILE A 27 26.47 -2.37 25.66
C ILE A 27 26.05 -1.91 27.07
N SER A 28 26.08 -0.60 27.34
CA SER A 28 25.55 -0.03 28.59
C SER A 28 24.02 -0.17 28.64
N LEU A 29 23.46 -0.25 29.86
CA LEU A 29 22.02 -0.31 30.05
C LEU A 29 21.30 0.92 29.48
N GLU A 30 21.93 2.09 29.58
CA GLU A 30 21.40 3.35 29.04
C GLU A 30 21.29 3.30 27.50
N GLN A 31 22.36 2.90 26.80
CA GLN A 31 22.35 2.74 25.35
C GLN A 31 21.40 1.64 24.90
N TRP A 32 21.34 0.52 25.64
CA TRP A 32 20.39 -0.55 25.35
C TRP A 32 18.94 -0.05 25.40
N ASN A 33 18.58 0.72 26.44
CA ASN A 33 17.26 1.29 26.61
C ASN A 33 16.94 2.33 25.51
N GLU A 34 17.93 3.14 25.09
CA GLU A 34 17.77 4.06 23.97
C GLU A 34 17.48 3.32 22.65
N TYR A 35 18.23 2.25 22.35
CA TYR A 35 18.01 1.49 21.11
C TYR A 35 16.70 0.72 21.10
N ASN A 36 16.21 0.29 22.26
CA ASN A 36 14.94 -0.40 22.43
C ASN A 36 13.75 0.55 22.66
N ASP A 37 13.96 1.85 22.64
CA ASP A 37 12.85 2.81 22.78
C ASP A 37 11.74 2.50 21.75
N PRO A 38 10.48 2.29 22.21
CA PRO A 38 9.37 1.85 21.35
C PRO A 38 8.98 2.89 20.28
N THR A 39 9.36 4.15 20.48
CA THR A 39 9.10 5.23 19.52
C THR A 39 10.20 5.32 18.46
N ARG A 40 11.46 5.16 18.88
CA ARG A 40 12.63 5.22 18.00
C ARG A 40 12.86 3.93 17.22
N LYS A 41 12.75 2.78 17.89
CA LYS A 41 12.97 1.44 17.31
C LYS A 41 14.26 1.38 16.46
N SER A 42 15.39 1.80 17.04
CA SER A 42 16.66 1.96 16.33
C SER A 42 17.23 0.64 15.82
N LEU A 43 16.91 -0.48 16.48
CA LEU A 43 17.34 -1.83 16.07
C LEU A 43 16.48 -2.42 14.93
N THR A 44 15.38 -1.75 14.54
CA THR A 44 14.48 -2.27 13.51
C THR A 44 14.94 -1.84 12.13
N ASN A 45 15.21 -2.79 11.25
CA ASN A 45 15.40 -2.49 9.83
C ASN A 45 14.04 -2.24 9.16
N ARG A 46 13.67 -0.97 9.05
CA ARG A 46 12.36 -0.55 8.54
C ARG A 46 12.08 -0.96 7.10
N ASN A 47 13.12 -1.25 6.32
CA ASN A 47 12.94 -1.65 4.93
C ASN A 47 12.32 -3.05 4.79
N ILE A 48 12.55 -3.93 5.77
CA ILE A 48 12.12 -5.34 5.71
C ILE A 48 11.29 -5.79 6.92
N GLN A 49 11.33 -5.04 8.03
CA GLN A 49 10.68 -5.40 9.30
C GLN A 49 9.48 -4.50 9.66
N SER A 50 9.10 -3.58 8.79
CA SER A 50 7.97 -2.68 9.02
C SER A 50 7.00 -2.70 7.86
N GLY A 51 5.69 -2.75 8.18
CA GLY A 51 4.62 -2.60 7.19
C GLY A 51 4.16 -1.15 7.12
N TYR A 52 4.04 -0.62 5.91
CA TYR A 52 3.54 0.73 5.64
C TYR A 52 2.37 0.68 4.69
N ALA A 53 1.38 1.57 4.90
CA ALA A 53 0.33 1.76 3.92
C ALA A 53 0.92 2.39 2.65
N PRO A 54 0.78 1.75 1.48
CA PRO A 54 1.41 2.21 0.25
C PRO A 54 0.80 3.51 -0.29
N GLY A 55 -0.41 3.86 0.15
CA GLY A 55 -1.12 5.02 -0.36
C GLY A 55 -1.35 4.95 -1.87
N SER A 56 -1.26 6.11 -2.52
CA SER A 56 -1.60 6.24 -3.95
C SER A 56 -0.67 5.51 -4.92
N VAL A 57 0.51 5.06 -4.51
CA VAL A 57 1.36 4.23 -5.39
C VAL A 57 0.73 2.86 -5.66
N TYR A 58 -0.14 2.40 -4.77
CA TYR A 58 -0.90 1.18 -4.95
C TYR A 58 -1.90 1.24 -6.12
N LYS A 59 -2.38 2.43 -6.49
CA LYS A 59 -3.41 2.64 -7.52
C LYS A 59 -3.06 2.07 -8.89
N MET A 60 -1.78 1.88 -9.19
CA MET A 60 -1.34 1.23 -10.42
C MET A 60 -1.85 -0.21 -10.54
N ILE A 61 -1.93 -0.94 -9.43
CA ILE A 61 -2.40 -2.34 -9.43
C ILE A 61 -3.90 -2.44 -9.77
N PRO A 62 -4.82 -1.75 -9.08
CA PRO A 62 -6.23 -1.77 -9.46
C PRO A 62 -6.51 -1.14 -10.82
N ALA A 63 -5.71 -0.16 -11.28
CA ALA A 63 -5.84 0.36 -12.65
C ALA A 63 -5.54 -0.72 -13.69
N LEU A 64 -4.42 -1.42 -13.53
CA LEU A 64 -4.06 -2.53 -14.41
C LEU A 64 -5.11 -3.66 -14.34
N ALA A 65 -5.52 -4.04 -13.14
CA ALA A 65 -6.54 -5.07 -12.95
C ALA A 65 -7.84 -4.72 -13.69
N ALA A 66 -8.30 -3.46 -13.60
CA ALA A 66 -9.52 -3.02 -14.26
C ALA A 66 -9.42 -3.05 -15.79
N LEU A 67 -8.26 -2.66 -16.34
CA LEU A 67 -8.00 -2.71 -17.78
C LEU A 67 -7.93 -4.16 -18.30
N GLU A 68 -7.14 -5.01 -17.66
CA GLU A 68 -6.92 -6.41 -18.06
C GLU A 68 -8.22 -7.25 -17.97
N THR A 69 -9.04 -6.98 -16.96
CA THR A 69 -10.31 -7.70 -16.78
C THR A 69 -11.50 -7.07 -17.51
N GLY A 70 -11.27 -6.01 -18.29
CA GLY A 70 -12.29 -5.35 -19.11
C GLY A 70 -13.34 -4.56 -18.30
N HIS A 71 -13.08 -4.24 -17.01
CA HIS A 71 -13.99 -3.45 -16.20
C HIS A 71 -13.93 -1.94 -16.49
N VAL A 72 -12.89 -1.52 -17.20
CA VAL A 72 -12.73 -0.19 -17.75
C VAL A 72 -11.95 -0.23 -19.05
N THR A 73 -12.26 0.66 -19.97
CA THR A 73 -11.43 0.87 -21.17
C THR A 73 -10.48 2.06 -20.94
N PRO A 74 -9.37 2.15 -21.70
CA PRO A 74 -8.43 3.27 -21.57
C PRO A 74 -9.07 4.65 -21.76
N TYR A 75 -10.17 4.73 -22.51
CA TYR A 75 -10.83 5.99 -22.87
C TYR A 75 -12.09 6.26 -22.06
N GLU A 76 -12.50 5.31 -21.20
CA GLU A 76 -13.68 5.49 -20.37
C GLU A 76 -13.42 6.56 -19.28
N ARG A 77 -14.35 7.48 -19.11
CA ARG A 77 -14.21 8.60 -18.20
C ARG A 77 -15.22 8.54 -17.07
N PHE A 78 -14.77 8.92 -15.88
CA PHE A 78 -15.63 9.15 -14.71
C PHE A 78 -15.53 10.58 -14.23
N PHE A 79 -16.65 11.11 -13.77
CA PHE A 79 -16.70 12.47 -13.24
C PHE A 79 -16.29 12.51 -11.76
N CYS A 80 -15.27 13.28 -11.47
CA CYS A 80 -14.82 13.55 -10.11
C CYS A 80 -15.31 14.93 -9.66
N GLY A 81 -16.40 14.97 -8.91
CA GLY A 81 -16.93 16.17 -8.26
C GLY A 81 -16.39 16.41 -6.85
N GLY A 82 -15.29 15.76 -6.46
CA GLY A 82 -14.70 15.90 -5.13
C GLY A 82 -15.27 14.97 -4.07
N ILE A 83 -16.52 14.52 -4.21
CA ILE A 83 -17.20 13.57 -3.31
C ILE A 83 -17.68 12.37 -4.12
N PHE A 84 -17.49 11.18 -3.56
CA PHE A 84 -18.08 9.96 -4.08
C PHE A 84 -19.43 9.73 -3.40
N ALA A 85 -20.54 9.93 -4.14
CA ALA A 85 -21.90 9.94 -3.59
C ALA A 85 -22.44 8.52 -3.26
N ARG A 86 -21.57 7.60 -2.86
CA ARG A 86 -21.93 6.23 -2.43
C ARG A 86 -21.19 5.87 -1.15
N GLY A 87 -21.81 5.02 -0.32
CA GLY A 87 -21.26 4.64 0.96
C GLY A 87 -21.23 5.81 1.95
N HIS A 88 -20.09 6.04 2.57
CA HIS A 88 -19.89 7.11 3.55
C HIS A 88 -19.48 8.44 2.93
N ASN A 89 -19.78 8.66 1.65
CA ASN A 89 -19.39 9.84 0.89
C ASN A 89 -17.89 10.18 0.99
N PRO A 90 -16.99 9.21 0.70
CA PRO A 90 -15.56 9.47 0.79
C PRO A 90 -15.14 10.54 -0.21
N ARG A 91 -14.14 11.33 0.18
CA ARG A 91 -13.69 12.51 -0.56
C ARG A 91 -12.47 12.21 -1.41
N CYS A 92 -12.40 12.86 -2.56
CA CYS A 92 -11.13 13.02 -3.25
C CYS A 92 -10.28 14.06 -2.53
N TRP A 93 -8.96 13.96 -2.63
CA TRP A 93 -8.06 14.88 -1.96
C TRP A 93 -8.24 16.35 -2.42
N VAL A 94 -8.74 16.55 -3.64
CA VAL A 94 -8.98 17.87 -4.25
C VAL A 94 -10.32 18.48 -3.81
N TYR A 95 -11.09 17.82 -2.94
CA TYR A 95 -12.34 18.36 -2.42
C TYR A 95 -12.17 19.79 -1.88
N PRO A 96 -13.09 20.76 -2.15
CA PRO A 96 -14.43 20.54 -2.72
C PRO A 96 -14.53 20.56 -4.25
N ASN A 97 -13.48 20.93 -4.99
CA ASN A 97 -13.56 21.26 -6.41
C ASN A 97 -13.72 20.03 -7.34
N GLY A 98 -13.01 18.93 -7.08
CA GLY A 98 -12.96 17.78 -7.98
C GLY A 98 -11.97 17.95 -9.16
N HIS A 99 -11.77 16.84 -9.91
CA HIS A 99 -10.88 16.80 -11.09
C HIS A 99 -11.65 16.94 -12.42
N GLY A 100 -12.99 16.98 -12.38
CA GLY A 100 -13.81 16.88 -13.58
C GLY A 100 -13.81 15.46 -14.18
N TRP A 101 -13.92 15.37 -15.50
CA TRP A 101 -13.90 14.09 -16.23
C TRP A 101 -12.47 13.58 -16.36
N VAL A 102 -12.21 12.39 -15.84
CA VAL A 102 -10.89 11.73 -15.86
C VAL A 102 -11.01 10.32 -16.42
N ASP A 103 -10.08 9.95 -17.30
CA ASP A 103 -9.80 8.57 -17.72
C ASP A 103 -8.74 7.95 -16.81
N VAL A 104 -8.33 6.70 -17.11
CA VAL A 104 -7.37 5.97 -16.28
C VAL A 104 -6.00 6.66 -16.18
N GLU A 105 -5.49 7.21 -17.28
CA GLU A 105 -4.21 7.93 -17.31
C GLU A 105 -4.26 9.18 -16.43
N GLN A 106 -5.31 10.00 -16.63
CA GLN A 106 -5.54 11.19 -15.85
C GLN A 106 -5.79 10.88 -14.38
N ALA A 107 -6.48 9.79 -14.09
CA ALA A 107 -6.75 9.34 -12.73
C ALA A 107 -5.47 8.93 -11.97
N ILE A 108 -4.52 8.28 -12.65
CA ILE A 108 -3.20 7.97 -12.10
C ILE A 108 -2.41 9.28 -11.92
N LYS A 109 -2.32 10.11 -12.97
CA LYS A 109 -1.59 11.38 -12.97
C LYS A 109 -2.02 12.32 -11.85
N TYR A 110 -3.34 12.46 -11.64
CA TYR A 110 -3.91 13.35 -10.62
C TYR A 110 -4.20 12.64 -9.31
N SER A 111 -3.92 11.35 -9.20
CA SER A 111 -4.23 10.54 -8.02
C SER A 111 -5.72 10.63 -7.62
N CYS A 112 -6.63 10.58 -8.58
CA CYS A 112 -8.06 10.78 -8.38
C CYS A 112 -8.70 9.62 -7.62
N ASN A 113 -9.09 9.82 -6.35
CA ASN A 113 -9.73 8.76 -5.55
C ASN A 113 -11.07 8.31 -6.14
N ILE A 114 -11.87 9.23 -6.69
CA ILE A 114 -13.22 8.93 -7.20
C ILE A 114 -13.16 7.90 -8.34
N PHE A 115 -12.23 8.07 -9.28
CA PHE A 115 -12.02 7.08 -10.35
C PHE A 115 -11.76 5.68 -9.76
N PHE A 116 -10.86 5.61 -8.77
CA PHE A 116 -10.50 4.33 -8.16
C PHE A 116 -11.63 3.72 -7.32
N TYR A 117 -12.47 4.53 -6.69
CA TYR A 117 -13.68 4.04 -6.04
C TYR A 117 -14.64 3.40 -7.06
N GLU A 118 -14.87 4.04 -8.21
CA GLU A 118 -15.73 3.49 -9.25
C GLU A 118 -15.22 2.15 -9.79
N ILE A 119 -13.98 2.09 -10.22
CA ILE A 119 -13.42 0.83 -10.75
C ILE A 119 -13.30 -0.25 -9.67
N GLY A 120 -12.99 0.11 -8.43
CA GLY A 120 -12.92 -0.82 -7.31
C GLY A 120 -14.26 -1.48 -7.01
N LEU A 121 -15.36 -0.74 -7.12
CA LEU A 121 -16.70 -1.29 -6.96
C LEU A 121 -17.15 -2.16 -8.13
N ARG A 122 -16.73 -1.83 -9.35
CA ARG A 122 -17.03 -2.64 -10.53
C ARG A 122 -16.30 -3.99 -10.49
N MET A 123 -15.03 -3.99 -10.12
CA MET A 123 -14.22 -5.21 -10.01
C MET A 123 -14.57 -6.07 -8.80
N GLY A 124 -14.90 -5.41 -7.68
CA GLY A 124 -14.94 -6.07 -6.39
C GLY A 124 -13.56 -6.38 -5.81
N ILE A 125 -13.53 -6.75 -4.53
CA ILE A 125 -12.26 -6.95 -3.80
C ILE A 125 -11.48 -8.18 -4.29
N ASP A 126 -12.17 -9.22 -4.74
CA ASP A 126 -11.53 -10.49 -5.09
C ASP A 126 -10.57 -10.34 -6.29
N ILE A 127 -10.95 -9.55 -7.29
CA ILE A 127 -10.07 -9.23 -8.44
C ILE A 127 -8.88 -8.41 -7.97
N ILE A 128 -9.12 -7.38 -7.14
CA ILE A 128 -8.07 -6.50 -6.60
C ILE A 128 -7.08 -7.30 -5.76
N GLU A 129 -7.57 -8.19 -4.90
CA GLU A 129 -6.75 -9.06 -4.05
C GLU A 129 -5.88 -10.00 -4.90
N ASN A 130 -6.46 -10.64 -5.93
CA ASN A 130 -5.72 -11.53 -6.81
C ASN A 130 -4.61 -10.81 -7.58
N TYR A 131 -4.89 -9.66 -8.18
CA TYR A 131 -3.86 -8.88 -8.87
C TYR A 131 -2.78 -8.40 -7.91
N SER A 132 -3.12 -8.00 -6.70
CA SER A 132 -2.13 -7.65 -5.68
C SER A 132 -1.19 -8.81 -5.35
N LYS A 133 -1.71 -10.04 -5.29
CA LYS A 133 -0.91 -11.26 -5.12
C LYS A 133 -0.01 -11.55 -6.33
N TYR A 134 -0.46 -11.27 -7.56
CA TYR A 134 0.39 -11.39 -8.75
C TYR A 134 1.59 -10.45 -8.71
N PHE A 135 1.42 -9.24 -8.14
CA PHE A 135 2.52 -8.30 -7.89
C PHE A 135 3.38 -8.66 -6.67
N GLY A 136 3.15 -9.78 -6.04
CA GLY A 136 3.96 -10.26 -4.92
C GLY A 136 3.64 -9.59 -3.58
N LEU A 137 2.54 -8.85 -3.47
CA LEU A 137 2.11 -8.32 -2.17
C LEU A 137 1.64 -9.47 -1.27
N ASP A 138 1.76 -9.31 0.06
CA ASP A 138 1.46 -10.25 1.12
C ASP A 138 2.41 -11.47 1.26
N ARG A 139 3.55 -11.45 0.57
CA ARG A 139 4.57 -12.51 0.69
C ARG A 139 5.98 -11.93 0.87
N ARG A 140 6.88 -12.74 1.40
CA ARG A 140 8.29 -12.39 1.52
C ARG A 140 8.95 -12.35 0.14
N THR A 141 9.91 -11.44 -0.03
CA THR A 141 10.73 -11.35 -1.24
C THR A 141 11.84 -12.39 -1.25
N ASN A 142 12.11 -13.01 -0.09
CA ASN A 142 13.23 -13.90 0.18
C ASN A 142 14.59 -13.19 0.09
N ILE A 143 14.64 -11.90 0.46
CA ILE A 143 15.90 -11.20 0.63
C ILE A 143 16.74 -11.94 1.68
N GLU A 144 18.06 -12.04 1.45
CA GLU A 144 18.99 -12.83 2.31
C GLU A 144 19.18 -12.24 3.72
N LEU A 145 18.50 -11.15 4.06
CA LEU A 145 18.55 -10.54 5.38
C LEU A 145 17.51 -11.15 6.33
N PRO A 146 17.87 -11.39 7.60
CA PRO A 146 16.94 -11.96 8.57
C PRO A 146 15.85 -10.98 8.99
N GLY A 147 14.70 -11.54 9.37
CA GLY A 147 13.60 -10.77 9.95
C GLY A 147 12.66 -10.09 8.95
N GLU A 148 12.73 -10.43 7.66
CA GLU A 148 11.75 -9.96 6.68
C GLU A 148 10.33 -10.36 7.07
N ILE A 149 9.39 -9.43 6.99
CA ILE A 149 7.94 -9.67 7.14
C ILE A 149 7.24 -9.68 5.78
N SER A 150 6.15 -10.43 5.67
CA SER A 150 5.39 -10.54 4.41
C SER A 150 4.47 -9.35 4.12
N GLY A 151 4.25 -8.48 5.09
CA GLY A 151 3.22 -7.46 4.97
C GLY A 151 1.80 -8.02 5.14
N THR A 152 0.81 -7.17 4.94
CA THR A 152 -0.61 -7.54 5.07
C THR A 152 -1.40 -6.98 3.90
N LEU A 153 -2.10 -7.83 3.17
CA LEU A 153 -2.98 -7.42 2.09
C LEU A 153 -4.44 -7.38 2.59
N ALA A 154 -5.09 -6.23 2.46
CA ALA A 154 -6.52 -6.12 2.74
C ALA A 154 -7.32 -6.85 1.65
N GLY A 155 -8.16 -7.77 2.07
CA GLY A 155 -8.99 -8.60 1.20
C GLY A 155 -9.88 -9.52 2.01
N ARG A 156 -10.73 -10.31 1.33
CA ARG A 156 -11.57 -11.28 2.01
C ARG A 156 -10.75 -12.30 2.77
N THR A 157 -9.65 -12.78 2.19
CA THR A 157 -8.77 -13.76 2.83
C THR A 157 -8.28 -13.31 4.20
N LEU A 158 -7.96 -12.03 4.38
CA LEU A 158 -7.56 -11.49 5.67
C LEU A 158 -8.73 -11.42 6.64
N TYR A 159 -9.88 -10.91 6.17
CA TYR A 159 -11.06 -10.72 7.00
C TYR A 159 -11.63 -12.03 7.50
N ASP A 160 -11.68 -13.07 6.64
CA ASP A 160 -12.08 -14.42 7.02
C ASP A 160 -11.16 -15.00 8.10
N ARG A 161 -9.85 -14.79 7.97
CA ARG A 161 -8.85 -15.21 8.98
C ARG A 161 -9.05 -14.51 10.33
N LEU A 162 -9.49 -13.25 10.30
CA LEU A 162 -9.78 -12.45 11.51
C LEU A 162 -11.19 -12.68 12.06
N GLY A 163 -12.01 -13.54 11.43
CA GLY A 163 -13.40 -13.74 11.78
C GLY A 163 -14.29 -12.52 11.57
N GLN A 164 -13.89 -11.63 10.62
CA GLN A 164 -14.59 -10.39 10.31
C GLN A 164 -15.33 -10.49 8.98
N THR A 165 -16.44 -9.76 8.86
CA THR A 165 -17.19 -9.67 7.61
C THR A 165 -16.66 -8.55 6.74
N TRP A 166 -16.44 -8.84 5.43
CA TRP A 166 -16.11 -7.84 4.45
C TRP A 166 -17.32 -7.02 4.03
N PHE A 167 -17.27 -5.73 4.21
CA PHE A 167 -18.31 -4.80 3.79
C PHE A 167 -17.89 -4.02 2.55
N TYR A 168 -18.86 -3.55 1.81
CA TYR A 168 -18.69 -2.71 0.62
C TYR A 168 -17.73 -1.51 0.83
N GLY A 169 -17.84 -0.82 1.97
CA GLY A 169 -16.95 0.28 2.32
C GLY A 169 -15.48 -0.10 2.42
N ASN A 170 -15.19 -1.35 2.76
CA ASN A 170 -13.82 -1.86 2.85
C ASN A 170 -13.15 -1.92 1.47
N THR A 171 -13.93 -2.19 0.41
CA THR A 171 -13.41 -2.15 -0.98
C THR A 171 -12.97 -0.75 -1.36
N LEU A 172 -13.70 0.29 -0.96
CA LEU A 172 -13.33 1.68 -1.22
C LEU A 172 -11.97 2.04 -0.56
N SER A 173 -11.78 1.64 0.69
CA SER A 173 -10.51 1.86 1.38
C SER A 173 -9.38 1.03 0.78
N ALA A 174 -9.66 -0.24 0.42
CA ALA A 174 -8.68 -1.16 -0.13
C ALA A 174 -8.15 -0.70 -1.50
N VAL A 175 -9.00 -0.17 -2.38
CA VAL A 175 -8.62 0.20 -3.76
C VAL A 175 -7.68 1.40 -3.82
N ILE A 176 -7.70 2.28 -2.82
CA ILE A 176 -6.77 3.42 -2.71
C ILE A 176 -5.71 3.22 -1.64
N ARG A 177 -5.82 2.14 -0.87
CA ARG A 177 -4.90 1.67 0.17
C ARG A 177 -4.43 2.78 1.13
N THR A 178 -5.36 3.34 1.88
CA THR A 178 -5.08 4.42 2.86
C THR A 178 -4.82 3.91 4.29
N SER A 179 -5.04 2.62 4.55
CA SER A 179 -4.82 2.01 5.88
C SER A 179 -4.55 0.52 5.75
#